data_9f7c2f20b6091b5d633f60d44d76d296
#
_entry.id   9f7c2f20b6091b5d633f60d44d76d296
#
_cell.length_a   1.000
_cell.length_b   1.000
_cell.length_c   1.000
_cell.angle_alpha   90.00
_cell.angle_beta   90.00
_cell.angle_gamma   90.00
#
_symmetry.space_group_name_H-M   'P 1'
#
loop_
_entity.id
_entity.type
_entity.pdbx_description
1 polymer ?
#
loop_
_entity_poly.entity_id
_entity_poly.type
_entity_poly.pdbx_seq_one_letter_code
_entity_poly.pdbx_strand_id
1 'polypeptide(L)' 'MLETILRLATDPIPNIRLNVAKTLEVVGAFFNDHAKSGKEGKDLVNSKVVPVLRTLEQDGDADVRYFAGKALERTVV' A
#
# COMPACT_ATOMS: atom_id res chain seq x y z
N MET A 1 6.66 12.46 2.00
CA MET A 1 7.15 11.17 1.49
C MET A 1 6.03 10.21 1.11
N LEU A 2 5.09 9.97 2.00
CA LEU A 2 3.96 9.08 1.69
C LEU A 2 3.11 9.59 0.53
N GLU A 3 2.86 10.89 0.47
CA GLU A 3 2.09 11.48 -0.63
C GLU A 3 2.72 11.25 -1.99
N THR A 4 4.06 11.32 -2.07
CA THR A 4 4.77 11.07 -3.31
C THR A 4 4.59 9.62 -3.73
N ILE A 5 4.69 8.68 -2.78
CA ILE A 5 4.49 7.26 -3.04
C ILE A 5 3.06 7.01 -3.54
N LEU A 6 2.07 7.61 -2.89
CA LEU A 6 0.68 7.44 -3.28
C LEU A 6 0.39 8.01 -4.67
N ARG A 7 1.07 9.09 -5.07
CA ARG A 7 0.94 9.64 -6.42
C ARG A 7 1.48 8.68 -7.48
N LEU A 8 2.57 7.99 -7.16
CA LEU A 8 3.17 7.04 -8.09
C LEU A 8 2.28 5.83 -8.35
N ALA A 9 1.29 5.61 -7.51
CA ALA A 9 0.32 4.52 -7.72
C ALA A 9 -0.50 4.70 -8.99
N THR A 10 -0.57 5.91 -9.54
CA THR A 10 -1.28 6.19 -10.80
C THR A 10 -0.35 6.41 -11.97
N ASP A 11 0.95 6.14 -11.80
CA ASP A 11 1.92 6.29 -12.87
C ASP A 11 1.61 5.32 -14.01
N PRO A 12 1.73 5.75 -15.28
CA PRO A 12 1.45 4.87 -16.41
C PRO A 12 2.42 3.69 -16.58
N ILE A 13 3.57 3.73 -15.89
CA ILE A 13 4.55 2.65 -15.98
C ILE A 13 4.23 1.58 -14.95
N PRO A 14 3.90 0.32 -15.37
CA PRO A 14 3.53 -0.73 -14.41
C PRO A 14 4.60 -1.03 -13.38
N ASN A 15 5.88 -0.96 -13.76
CA ASN A 15 6.98 -1.22 -12.85
C ASN A 15 7.02 -0.22 -11.68
N ILE A 16 6.62 1.02 -11.93
CA ILE A 16 6.54 2.03 -10.88
C ILE A 16 5.38 1.71 -9.94
N ARG A 17 4.22 1.33 -10.48
CA ARG A 17 3.07 0.92 -9.65
C ARG A 17 3.41 -0.30 -8.81
N LEU A 18 4.16 -1.25 -9.38
CA LEU A 18 4.63 -2.43 -8.67
C LEU A 18 5.50 -2.04 -7.47
N ASN A 19 6.44 -1.11 -7.68
CA ASN A 19 7.30 -0.64 -6.59
C ASN A 19 6.50 0.07 -5.50
N VAL A 20 5.44 0.78 -5.86
CA VAL A 20 4.53 1.37 -4.88
C VAL A 20 3.87 0.29 -4.02
N ALA A 21 3.36 -0.76 -4.65
CA ALA A 21 2.73 -1.86 -3.91
C ALA A 21 3.72 -2.51 -2.93
N LYS A 22 4.94 -2.76 -3.38
CA LYS A 22 5.99 -3.34 -2.53
C LYS A 22 6.34 -2.42 -1.35
N THR A 23 6.45 -1.12 -1.61
CA THR A 23 6.76 -0.13 -0.58
C THR A 23 5.64 -0.06 0.45
N LEU A 24 4.39 -0.05 -0.01
CA LEU A 24 3.24 0.01 0.88
C LEU A 24 3.09 -1.27 1.70
N GLU A 25 3.51 -2.42 1.18
CA GLU A 25 3.56 -3.65 1.96
C GLU A 25 4.49 -3.49 3.17
N VAL A 26 5.68 -2.95 2.94
CA VAL A 26 6.65 -2.72 4.01
C VAL A 26 6.14 -1.69 5.01
N VAL A 27 5.59 -0.59 4.52
CA VAL A 27 5.02 0.46 5.38
C VAL A 27 3.87 -0.08 6.22
N GLY A 28 2.96 -0.84 5.60
CA GLY A 28 1.83 -1.43 6.31
C GLY A 28 2.29 -2.41 7.39
N ALA A 29 3.25 -3.27 7.08
CA ALA A 29 3.80 -4.20 8.05
C ALA A 29 4.48 -3.47 9.21
N PHE A 30 5.21 -2.40 8.92
CA PHE A 30 5.85 -1.59 9.93
C PHE A 30 4.82 -1.01 10.92
N PHE A 31 3.76 -0.41 10.41
CA PHE A 31 2.72 0.17 11.27
C PHE A 31 1.98 -0.90 12.07
N ASN A 32 1.76 -2.07 11.52
CA ASN A 32 1.14 -3.18 12.25
C ASN A 32 2.03 -3.65 13.41
N ASP A 33 3.33 -3.82 13.15
CA ASP A 33 4.28 -4.25 14.18
C ASP A 33 4.43 -3.21 15.29
N HIS A 34 4.25 -1.95 14.96
CA HIS A 34 4.38 -0.84 15.88
C HIS A 34 3.01 -0.27 16.28
N ALA A 35 1.98 -1.10 16.23
CA ALA A 35 0.61 -0.70 16.58
C ALA A 35 0.49 -0.21 18.03
N LYS A 36 1.47 -0.48 18.86
CA LYS A 36 1.54 0.04 20.22
C LYS A 36 1.68 1.56 20.27
N SER A 37 2.12 2.17 19.18
CA SER A 37 2.30 3.63 19.12
C SER A 37 1.00 4.37 18.79
N GLY A 38 -0.13 3.65 18.67
CA GLY A 38 -1.41 4.26 18.74
C GLY A 38 -2.30 4.15 17.52
N LYS A 39 -3.54 4.55 17.75
CA LYS A 39 -4.60 4.59 16.75
C LYS A 39 -4.23 5.40 15.50
N GLU A 40 -3.41 6.43 15.67
CA GLU A 40 -3.09 7.36 14.57
C GLU A 40 -2.39 6.68 13.41
N GLY A 41 -1.47 5.77 13.68
CA GLY A 41 -0.78 5.02 12.64
C GLY A 41 -1.71 4.13 11.85
N LYS A 42 -2.60 3.41 12.55
CA LYS A 42 -3.59 2.55 11.91
C LYS A 42 -4.60 3.36 11.11
N ASP A 43 -5.05 4.49 11.64
CA ASP A 43 -6.01 5.34 10.95
C ASP A 43 -5.39 5.92 9.67
N LEU A 44 -4.12 6.32 9.70
CA LEU A 44 -3.43 6.81 8.53
C LEU A 44 -3.32 5.72 7.46
N VAL A 45 -2.91 4.51 7.86
CA VAL A 45 -2.82 3.37 6.95
C VAL A 45 -4.17 3.06 6.34
N ASN A 46 -5.21 2.95 7.18
CA ASN A 46 -6.55 2.60 6.70
C ASN A 46 -7.14 3.68 5.80
N SER A 47 -6.91 4.95 6.08
CA SER A 47 -7.52 6.04 5.32
C SER A 47 -6.73 6.42 4.06
N LYS A 48 -5.43 6.15 4.01
CA LYS A 48 -4.57 6.55 2.88
C LYS A 48 -4.05 5.38 2.08
N VAL A 49 -3.56 4.36 2.75
CA VAL A 49 -2.86 3.24 2.10
C VAL A 49 -3.84 2.20 1.56
N VAL A 50 -4.83 1.80 2.35
CA VAL A 50 -5.77 0.76 1.95
C VAL A 50 -6.53 1.12 0.66
N PRO A 51 -7.08 2.33 0.51
CA PRO A 51 -7.76 2.68 -0.74
C PRO A 51 -6.85 2.58 -1.97
N VAL A 52 -5.59 3.00 -1.84
CA VAL A 52 -4.62 2.91 -2.94
C VAL A 52 -4.33 1.46 -3.28
N LEU A 53 -4.13 0.60 -2.28
CA LEU A 53 -3.88 -0.82 -2.51
C LEU A 53 -5.07 -1.50 -3.16
N ARG A 54 -6.30 -1.15 -2.77
CA ARG A 54 -7.49 -1.69 -3.40
C ARG A 54 -7.57 -1.29 -4.87
N THR A 55 -7.17 -0.08 -5.20
CA THR A 55 -7.08 0.37 -6.59
C THR A 55 -6.03 -0.45 -7.34
N LEU A 56 -4.88 -0.69 -6.74
CA LEU A 56 -3.82 -1.47 -7.36
C LEU A 56 -4.19 -2.94 -7.53
N GLU A 57 -5.07 -3.48 -6.69
CA GLU A 57 -5.61 -4.84 -6.87
C GLU A 57 -6.42 -4.99 -8.16
N GLN A 58 -6.92 -3.89 -8.69
CA GLN A 58 -7.68 -3.87 -9.94
C GLN A 58 -6.82 -3.49 -11.14
N ASP A 59 -5.52 -3.37 -10.94
CA ASP A 59 -4.58 -2.98 -12.00
C ASP A 59 -4.57 -4.00 -13.13
N GLY A 60 -4.29 -3.52 -14.35
CA GLY A 60 -4.17 -4.40 -15.51
C GLY A 60 -2.95 -5.31 -15.47
N ASP A 61 -1.93 -4.97 -14.68
CA ASP A 61 -0.70 -5.75 -14.56
C ASP A 61 -0.84 -6.80 -13.45
N ALA A 62 -0.54 -8.06 -13.78
CA ALA A 62 -0.70 -9.17 -12.85
C ALA A 62 0.21 -9.06 -11.63
N ASP A 63 1.43 -8.58 -11.82
CA ASP A 63 2.38 -8.43 -10.71
C ASP A 63 1.93 -7.34 -9.75
N VAL A 64 1.41 -6.24 -10.28
CA VAL A 64 0.87 -5.15 -9.47
C VAL A 64 -0.29 -5.67 -8.62
N ARG A 65 -1.22 -6.40 -9.23
CA ARG A 65 -2.34 -7.00 -8.49
C ARG A 65 -1.88 -7.92 -7.38
N TYR A 66 -0.90 -8.77 -7.68
CA TYR A 66 -0.38 -9.75 -6.73
C TYR A 66 0.22 -9.07 -5.50
N PHE A 67 1.12 -8.12 -5.72
CA PHE A 67 1.79 -7.43 -4.62
C PHE A 67 0.84 -6.52 -3.84
N ALA A 68 -0.13 -5.92 -4.52
CA ALA A 68 -1.15 -5.13 -3.83
C ALA A 68 -2.01 -6.00 -2.91
N GLY A 69 -2.37 -7.19 -3.36
CA GLY A 69 -3.09 -8.16 -2.53
C GLY A 69 -2.29 -8.57 -1.30
N LYS A 70 -1.00 -8.85 -1.48
CA LYS A 70 -0.12 -9.18 -0.36
C LYS A 70 -0.02 -8.03 0.63
N ALA A 71 0.12 -6.81 0.12
CA ALA A 71 0.23 -5.63 0.97
C ALA A 71 -1.05 -5.43 1.79
N LEU A 72 -2.21 -5.67 1.18
CA LEU A 72 -3.48 -5.57 1.89
C LEU A 72 -3.59 -6.60 3.01
N GLU A 73 -3.17 -7.85 2.75
CA GLU A 73 -3.18 -8.89 3.77
C GLU A 73 -2.36 -8.51 5.01
N ARG A 74 -1.24 -7.82 4.79
CA ARG A 74 -0.37 -7.37 5.89
C ARG A 74 -0.87 -6.09 6.56
N THR A 75 -1.63 -5.28 5.84
CA THR A 75 -2.09 -3.99 6.32
C THR A 75 -3.43 -4.08 7.03
N VAL A 76 -4.32 -4.93 6.54
CA VAL A 76 -5.66 -5.13 7.10
C VAL A 76 -5.61 -6.33 8.04
N VAL A 77 -5.50 -6.07 9.32
CA VAL A 77 -5.50 -7.11 10.35
C VAL A 77 -6.73 -6.97 11.21
#